data_9651e90ba9eb6f58868733d238125527
#
_entry.id   9651e90ba9eb6f58868733d238125527
#
_cell.length_a   1.000
_cell.length_b   1.000
_cell.length_c   1.000
_cell.angle_alpha   90.00
_cell.angle_beta   90.00
_cell.angle_gamma   90.00
#
_symmetry.space_group_name_H-M   'P 1'
#
loop_
_entity.id
_entity.type
_entity.pdbx_description
1 polymer ?
#
loop_
_entity_poly.entity_id
_entity_poly.type
_entity_poly.pdbx_seq_one_letter_code
_entity_poly.pdbx_strand_id
1 'polypeptide(L)'
;MKYGRTAGIALAGFGLMALLVSFQAVRATDARKLEDRLRAVEDRVEIEQVLMRYAAAYNTGDADTYVSLFTPDAVFELRRDIGEPPFLGPFKGRDAIRKQWFPDVPAGKPTAGGQFGPMRHVTTNYEIAVNQDTATVRAFFIEVVSTGANTPPGSNPPTIHAMGRYEDELVRRDGRWLFSKRVVVTDLNTKWEPRS
;
A
#
# COMPACT_ATOMS: atom_id res chain seq x y z
N MET A 1 -49.33 -36.37 51.89
CA MET A 1 -49.20 -35.94 50.50
C MET A 1 -48.49 -34.57 50.41
N LYS A 2 -47.19 -34.58 50.23
CA LYS A 2 -46.38 -33.38 50.03
C LYS A 2 -45.19 -33.75 49.10
N TYR A 3 -45.43 -33.89 47.83
CA TYR A 3 -44.36 -33.88 46.82
C TYR A 3 -44.95 -33.27 45.55
N GLY A 4 -44.49 -32.04 45.15
CA GLY A 4 -44.95 -31.50 43.91
C GLY A 4 -44.58 -30.02 43.64
N ARG A 5 -43.58 -29.44 44.34
CA ARG A 5 -43.22 -28.02 44.10
C ARG A 5 -41.75 -27.73 43.74
N THR A 6 -40.88 -28.70 43.75
CA THR A 6 -39.42 -28.50 43.50
C THR A 6 -39.00 -28.78 42.06
N ALA A 7 -39.74 -29.54 41.28
CA ALA A 7 -39.38 -29.86 39.90
C ALA A 7 -39.57 -28.69 38.91
N GLY A 8 -40.56 -27.81 39.16
CA GLY A 8 -40.88 -26.71 38.26
C GLY A 8 -39.84 -25.55 38.28
N ILE A 9 -39.16 -25.34 39.40
CA ILE A 9 -38.17 -24.26 39.56
C ILE A 9 -36.85 -24.63 38.89
N ALA A 10 -36.47 -25.89 38.92
CA ALA A 10 -35.23 -26.35 38.27
C ALA A 10 -35.31 -26.28 36.72
N LEU A 11 -36.46 -26.62 36.12
CA LEU A 11 -36.62 -26.51 34.64
C LEU A 11 -36.66 -25.09 34.17
N ALA A 12 -37.25 -24.13 34.91
CA ALA A 12 -37.25 -22.73 34.55
C ALA A 12 -35.84 -22.09 34.61
N GLY A 13 -35.00 -22.50 35.56
CA GLY A 13 -33.60 -22.05 35.69
C GLY A 13 -32.72 -22.52 34.54
N PHE A 14 -32.87 -23.74 34.08
CA PHE A 14 -32.13 -24.29 32.95
C PHE A 14 -32.50 -23.56 31.62
N GLY A 15 -33.76 -23.25 31.39
CA GLY A 15 -34.24 -22.55 30.22
C GLY A 15 -33.70 -21.11 30.15
N LEU A 16 -33.70 -20.39 31.28
CA LEU A 16 -33.18 -19.01 31.34
C LEU A 16 -31.68 -18.97 31.15
N MET A 17 -30.94 -19.91 31.72
CA MET A 17 -29.48 -19.99 31.56
C MET A 17 -29.08 -20.34 30.11
N ALA A 18 -29.80 -21.22 29.43
CA ALA A 18 -29.59 -21.54 28.02
C ALA A 18 -29.86 -20.34 27.12
N LEU A 19 -30.90 -19.54 27.39
CA LEU A 19 -31.22 -18.32 26.69
C LEU A 19 -30.12 -17.25 26.88
N LEU A 20 -29.61 -17.08 28.10
CA LEU A 20 -28.51 -16.12 28.37
C LEU A 20 -27.22 -16.53 27.67
N VAL A 21 -26.86 -17.80 27.67
CA VAL A 21 -25.66 -18.30 26.96
C VAL A 21 -25.81 -18.13 25.45
N SER A 22 -26.98 -18.41 24.89
CA SER A 22 -27.25 -18.20 23.45
C SER A 22 -27.17 -16.73 23.07
N PHE A 23 -27.68 -15.82 23.89
CA PHE A 23 -27.64 -14.39 23.65
C PHE A 23 -26.20 -13.82 23.73
N GLN A 24 -25.38 -14.30 24.67
CA GLN A 24 -23.98 -13.96 24.78
C GLN A 24 -23.17 -14.48 23.58
N ALA A 25 -23.46 -15.70 23.12
CA ALA A 25 -22.78 -16.26 21.95
C ALA A 25 -23.09 -15.46 20.66
N VAL A 26 -24.34 -15.05 20.46
CA VAL A 26 -24.73 -14.18 19.33
C VAL A 26 -24.01 -12.83 19.39
N ARG A 27 -24.01 -12.17 20.55
CA ARG A 27 -23.29 -10.89 20.73
C ARG A 27 -21.79 -11.03 20.49
N ALA A 28 -21.18 -12.10 20.97
CA ALA A 28 -19.76 -12.36 20.76
C ALA A 28 -19.44 -12.58 19.25
N THR A 29 -20.34 -13.25 18.54
CA THR A 29 -20.20 -13.45 17.09
C THR A 29 -20.32 -12.14 16.31
N ASP A 30 -21.28 -11.29 16.68
CA ASP A 30 -21.50 -10.00 16.04
C ASP A 30 -20.33 -9.03 16.34
N ALA A 31 -19.81 -9.04 17.57
CA ALA A 31 -18.64 -8.27 17.94
C ALA A 31 -17.42 -8.67 17.12
N ARG A 32 -17.13 -9.96 16.98
CA ARG A 32 -16.02 -10.45 16.13
C ARG A 32 -16.17 -10.03 14.67
N LYS A 33 -17.36 -10.15 14.09
CA LYS A 33 -17.63 -9.69 12.72
C LYS A 33 -17.36 -8.18 12.56
N LEU A 34 -17.71 -7.39 13.56
CA LEU A 34 -17.44 -5.95 13.56
C LEU A 34 -15.94 -5.67 13.64
N GLU A 35 -15.23 -6.36 14.54
CA GLU A 35 -13.77 -6.27 14.65
C GLU A 35 -13.06 -6.64 13.34
N ASP A 36 -13.46 -7.75 12.70
CA ASP A 36 -12.91 -8.18 11.41
C ASP A 36 -13.15 -7.15 10.32
N ARG A 37 -14.34 -6.53 10.28
CA ARG A 37 -14.65 -5.47 9.33
C ARG A 37 -13.86 -4.20 9.61
N LEU A 38 -13.69 -3.82 10.86
CA LEU A 38 -12.90 -2.67 11.27
C LEU A 38 -11.44 -2.87 10.85
N ARG A 39 -10.86 -4.03 11.16
CA ARG A 39 -9.51 -4.39 10.76
C ARG A 39 -9.32 -4.32 9.24
N ALA A 40 -10.27 -4.83 8.47
CA ALA A 40 -10.18 -4.76 7.01
C ALA A 40 -10.18 -3.30 6.47
N VAL A 41 -10.90 -2.39 7.13
CA VAL A 41 -10.88 -0.96 6.78
C VAL A 41 -9.56 -0.33 7.21
N GLU A 42 -9.08 -0.60 8.40
CA GLU A 42 -7.80 -0.10 8.91
C GLU A 42 -6.64 -0.54 8.00
N ASP A 43 -6.59 -1.81 7.64
CA ASP A 43 -5.59 -2.37 6.73
C ASP A 43 -5.57 -1.65 5.39
N ARG A 44 -6.75 -1.41 4.83
CA ARG A 44 -6.88 -0.67 3.57
C ARG A 44 -6.34 0.75 3.68
N VAL A 45 -6.73 1.47 4.74
CA VAL A 45 -6.27 2.84 4.98
C VAL A 45 -4.75 2.88 5.19
N GLU A 46 -4.19 1.95 5.95
CA GLU A 46 -2.74 1.86 6.16
C GLU A 46 -1.97 1.58 4.87
N ILE A 47 -2.47 0.68 4.02
CA ILE A 47 -1.87 0.39 2.72
C ILE A 47 -1.93 1.62 1.81
N GLU A 48 -3.06 2.32 1.74
CA GLU A 48 -3.19 3.56 0.98
C GLU A 48 -2.19 4.64 1.48
N GLN A 49 -1.94 4.72 2.79
CA GLN A 49 -0.93 5.61 3.36
C GLN A 49 0.50 5.21 2.94
N VAL A 50 0.81 3.91 2.82
CA VAL A 50 2.11 3.46 2.30
C VAL A 50 2.32 3.95 0.87
N LEU A 51 1.31 3.84 0.01
CA LEU A 51 1.36 4.32 -1.37
C LEU A 51 1.53 5.84 -1.45
N MET A 52 0.80 6.59 -0.62
CA MET A 52 0.94 8.05 -0.54
C MET A 52 2.33 8.49 -0.03
N ARG A 53 2.85 7.81 0.99
CA ARG A 53 4.21 8.08 1.52
C ARG A 53 5.28 7.78 0.49
N TYR A 54 5.11 6.72 -0.30
CA TYR A 54 6.01 6.38 -1.40
C TYR A 54 6.10 7.53 -2.40
N ALA A 55 4.97 8.01 -2.90
CA ALA A 55 4.90 9.13 -3.82
C ALA A 55 5.48 10.43 -3.21
N ALA A 56 5.15 10.72 -1.97
CA ALA A 56 5.66 11.91 -1.26
C ALA A 56 7.18 11.87 -1.07
N ALA A 57 7.72 10.74 -0.61
CA ALA A 57 9.14 10.55 -0.39
C ALA A 57 9.94 10.67 -1.69
N TYR A 58 9.41 10.10 -2.78
CA TYR A 58 10.03 10.23 -4.09
C TYR A 58 10.00 11.68 -4.59
N ASN A 59 8.87 12.39 -4.48
CA ASN A 59 8.71 13.77 -4.89
C ASN A 59 9.63 14.75 -4.14
N THR A 60 9.97 14.43 -2.89
CA THR A 60 10.82 15.28 -2.05
C THR A 60 12.27 14.83 -1.98
N GLY A 61 12.61 13.71 -2.61
CA GLY A 61 13.95 13.13 -2.52
C GLY A 61 14.30 12.58 -1.15
N ASP A 62 13.30 12.24 -0.33
CA ASP A 62 13.49 11.60 0.99
C ASP A 62 13.78 10.11 0.81
N ALA A 63 15.03 9.81 0.49
CA ALA A 63 15.49 8.46 0.24
C ALA A 63 15.32 7.53 1.44
N ASP A 64 15.47 8.04 2.66
CA ASP A 64 15.40 7.23 3.88
C ASP A 64 13.95 6.81 4.16
N THR A 65 13.00 7.74 4.05
CA THR A 65 11.57 7.41 4.11
C THR A 65 11.20 6.45 2.99
N TYR A 66 11.63 6.73 1.75
CA TYR A 66 11.31 5.89 0.60
C TYR A 66 11.70 4.42 0.80
N VAL A 67 12.97 4.15 1.16
CA VAL A 67 13.42 2.77 1.34
C VAL A 67 12.86 2.12 2.59
N SER A 68 12.47 2.90 3.60
CA SER A 68 11.83 2.37 4.82
C SER A 68 10.47 1.72 4.58
N LEU A 69 9.81 2.07 3.45
CA LEU A 69 8.53 1.51 3.04
C LEU A 69 8.64 0.10 2.44
N PHE A 70 9.85 -0.38 2.19
CA PHE A 70 10.13 -1.70 1.65
C PHE A 70 10.59 -2.66 2.74
N THR A 71 10.40 -3.96 2.54
CA THR A 71 11.07 -4.97 3.38
C THR A 71 12.58 -4.96 3.11
N PRO A 72 13.44 -5.44 4.04
CA PRO A 72 14.88 -5.50 3.81
C PRO A 72 15.28 -6.28 2.55
N ASP A 73 14.47 -7.27 2.18
CA ASP A 73 14.65 -8.20 1.06
C ASP A 73 13.75 -7.92 -0.15
N ALA A 74 13.08 -6.76 -0.16
CA ALA A 74 12.13 -6.39 -1.20
C ALA A 74 12.72 -6.44 -2.62
N VAL A 75 11.84 -6.69 -3.58
CA VAL A 75 12.18 -6.68 -5.02
C VAL A 75 11.47 -5.53 -5.71
N PHE A 76 12.22 -4.74 -6.48
CA PHE A 76 11.70 -3.65 -7.30
C PHE A 76 12.10 -3.87 -8.77
N GLU A 77 11.14 -3.80 -9.68
CA GLU A 77 11.41 -4.00 -11.11
C GLU A 77 10.46 -3.17 -11.99
N LEU A 78 10.94 -2.81 -13.19
CA LEU A 78 10.14 -2.14 -14.21
C LEU A 78 9.94 -3.07 -15.39
N ARG A 79 8.72 -3.10 -15.90
CA ARG A 79 8.31 -3.94 -17.05
C ARG A 79 7.51 -3.11 -18.04
N ARG A 80 7.46 -3.58 -19.29
CA ARG A 80 6.52 -3.06 -20.30
C ARG A 80 5.18 -3.76 -20.22
N ASP A 81 5.18 -5.03 -19.84
CA ASP A 81 4.00 -5.80 -19.48
C ASP A 81 4.33 -6.80 -18.38
N ILE A 82 3.31 -7.23 -17.63
CA ILE A 82 3.49 -8.17 -16.51
C ILE A 82 4.00 -9.56 -16.99
N GLY A 83 3.66 -9.94 -18.21
CA GLY A 83 4.11 -11.18 -18.85
C GLY A 83 5.54 -11.15 -19.41
N GLU A 84 6.14 -9.96 -19.50
CA GLU A 84 7.49 -9.79 -20.05
C GLU A 84 8.55 -9.76 -18.95
N PRO A 85 9.81 -10.08 -19.25
CA PRO A 85 10.90 -9.88 -18.30
C PRO A 85 11.09 -8.40 -18.01
N PRO A 86 11.63 -8.04 -16.82
CA PRO A 86 11.93 -6.66 -16.51
C PRO A 86 12.97 -6.09 -17.48
N PHE A 87 12.70 -4.87 -17.99
CA PHE A 87 13.69 -4.14 -18.76
C PHE A 87 14.65 -3.34 -17.86
N LEU A 88 14.27 -3.16 -16.57
CA LEU A 88 15.10 -2.52 -15.57
C LEU A 88 14.90 -3.21 -14.21
N GLY A 89 15.98 -3.58 -13.56
CA GLY A 89 15.96 -4.43 -12.36
C GLY A 89 16.08 -5.91 -12.71
N PRO A 90 15.72 -6.85 -11.79
CA PRO A 90 15.22 -6.59 -10.44
C PRO A 90 16.28 -6.02 -9.50
N PHE A 91 15.90 -4.99 -8.75
CA PHE A 91 16.69 -4.47 -7.63
C PHE A 91 16.26 -5.18 -6.35
N LYS A 92 17.19 -5.88 -5.70
CA LYS A 92 16.90 -6.69 -4.51
C LYS A 92 17.46 -6.02 -3.26
N GLY A 93 16.56 -5.80 -2.30
CA GLY A 93 16.87 -5.16 -1.03
C GLY A 93 16.90 -3.64 -1.09
N ARG A 94 16.76 -3.04 0.09
CA ARG A 94 16.68 -1.57 0.27
C ARG A 94 17.85 -0.83 -0.32
N ASP A 95 19.07 -1.37 -0.18
CA ASP A 95 20.29 -0.69 -0.66
C ASP A 95 20.34 -0.61 -2.18
N ALA A 96 19.96 -1.69 -2.86
CA ALA A 96 19.89 -1.70 -4.33
C ALA A 96 18.78 -0.75 -4.85
N ILE A 97 17.61 -0.72 -4.18
CA ILE A 97 16.51 0.18 -4.49
C ILE A 97 16.94 1.63 -4.25
N ARG A 98 17.58 1.92 -3.11
CA ARG A 98 18.11 3.25 -2.81
C ARG A 98 19.11 3.72 -3.87
N LYS A 99 20.10 2.89 -4.19
CA LYS A 99 21.14 3.21 -5.16
C LYS A 99 20.56 3.51 -6.55
N GLN A 100 19.49 2.81 -6.93
CA GLN A 100 18.84 3.05 -8.23
C GLN A 100 18.14 4.40 -8.29
N TRP A 101 17.39 4.76 -7.25
CA TRP A 101 16.50 5.93 -7.31
C TRP A 101 17.09 7.19 -6.66
N PHE A 102 18.07 7.02 -5.79
CA PHE A 102 18.69 8.11 -5.03
C PHE A 102 20.21 7.93 -4.95
N PRO A 103 20.93 7.79 -6.10
CA PRO A 103 22.35 7.45 -6.10
C PRO A 103 23.21 8.48 -5.35
N ASP A 104 22.84 9.76 -5.42
CA ASP A 104 23.63 10.88 -4.91
C ASP A 104 23.00 11.57 -3.68
N VAL A 105 21.95 10.94 -3.08
CA VAL A 105 21.27 11.51 -1.91
C VAL A 105 21.92 10.98 -0.63
N PRO A 106 22.62 11.83 0.16
CA PRO A 106 23.15 11.43 1.45
C PRO A 106 22.02 11.05 2.41
N ALA A 107 22.32 10.11 3.34
CA ALA A 107 21.40 9.75 4.40
C ALA A 107 20.99 10.97 5.23
N GLY A 108 19.73 11.08 5.61
CA GLY A 108 19.18 12.17 6.41
C GLY A 108 19.12 13.55 5.72
N LYS A 109 19.36 13.63 4.42
CA LYS A 109 19.31 14.89 3.67
C LYS A 109 18.41 14.78 2.43
N PRO A 110 17.09 15.01 2.58
CA PRO A 110 16.20 15.09 1.44
C PRO A 110 16.68 16.15 0.44
N THR A 111 16.63 15.83 -0.84
CA THR A 111 16.93 16.79 -1.91
C THR A 111 15.63 17.31 -2.51
N ALA A 112 15.45 18.64 -2.53
CA ALA A 112 14.26 19.21 -3.15
C ALA A 112 14.13 18.78 -4.62
N GLY A 113 13.05 18.07 -4.94
CA GLY A 113 12.72 17.68 -6.30
C GLY A 113 13.25 16.33 -6.79
N GLY A 114 13.88 15.50 -5.92
CA GLY A 114 14.38 14.18 -6.31
C GLY A 114 15.39 14.25 -7.49
N GLN A 115 15.60 13.08 -8.12
CA GLN A 115 16.53 12.93 -9.24
C GLN A 115 16.11 13.73 -10.50
N PHE A 116 14.83 14.03 -10.68
CA PHE A 116 14.26 14.61 -11.90
C PHE A 116 13.82 16.08 -11.75
N GLY A 117 14.19 16.76 -10.65
CA GLY A 117 13.70 18.11 -10.36
C GLY A 117 12.26 18.10 -9.78
N PRO A 118 11.52 19.21 -9.84
CA PRO A 118 10.17 19.27 -9.32
C PRO A 118 9.25 18.26 -10.01
N MET A 119 8.86 17.21 -9.31
CA MET A 119 8.00 16.13 -9.79
C MET A 119 6.77 16.02 -8.92
N ARG A 120 5.68 15.56 -9.51
CA ARG A 120 4.47 15.14 -8.81
C ARG A 120 4.04 13.76 -9.29
N HIS A 121 4.05 12.81 -8.35
CA HIS A 121 3.40 11.54 -8.52
C HIS A 121 1.92 11.66 -8.18
N VAL A 122 1.08 11.30 -9.12
CA VAL A 122 -0.36 11.11 -8.90
C VAL A 122 -0.64 9.62 -8.97
N THR A 123 -1.08 9.04 -7.86
CA THR A 123 -1.47 7.62 -7.77
C THR A 123 -2.96 7.54 -7.51
N THR A 124 -3.66 6.67 -8.23
CA THR A 124 -5.13 6.59 -8.20
C THR A 124 -5.62 5.18 -8.54
N ASN A 125 -6.94 4.97 -8.44
CA ASN A 125 -7.62 3.73 -8.82
C ASN A 125 -7.05 2.50 -8.08
N TYR A 126 -7.00 2.58 -6.75
CA TYR A 126 -6.48 1.52 -5.90
C TYR A 126 -7.41 0.31 -5.88
N GLU A 127 -6.91 -0.82 -6.34
CA GLU A 127 -7.48 -2.16 -6.11
C GLU A 127 -6.63 -2.83 -5.04
N ILE A 128 -7.15 -2.97 -3.83
CA ILE A 128 -6.44 -3.53 -2.68
C ILE A 128 -7.14 -4.81 -2.24
N ALA A 129 -6.43 -5.93 -2.26
CA ALA A 129 -6.89 -7.20 -1.72
C ALA A 129 -6.00 -7.62 -0.56
N VAL A 130 -6.58 -7.67 0.64
CA VAL A 130 -5.89 -8.04 1.88
C VAL A 130 -6.23 -9.50 2.23
N ASN A 131 -5.20 -10.26 2.57
CA ASN A 131 -5.32 -11.62 3.09
C ASN A 131 -4.43 -11.76 4.32
N GLN A 132 -5.00 -11.58 5.52
CA GLN A 132 -4.30 -11.57 6.79
C GLN A 132 -3.14 -10.54 6.81
N ASP A 133 -1.91 -11.01 6.84
CA ASP A 133 -0.70 -10.18 6.89
C ASP A 133 -0.03 -10.01 5.52
N THR A 134 -0.75 -10.30 4.44
CA THR A 134 -0.32 -10.08 3.06
C THR A 134 -1.37 -9.27 2.30
N ALA A 135 -0.94 -8.49 1.32
CA ALA A 135 -1.84 -7.77 0.44
C ALA A 135 -1.26 -7.68 -0.97
N THR A 136 -2.17 -7.61 -1.95
CA THR A 136 -1.83 -7.21 -3.31
C THR A 136 -2.49 -5.88 -3.62
N VAL A 137 -1.78 -5.03 -4.36
CA VAL A 137 -2.29 -3.73 -4.78
C VAL A 137 -2.03 -3.54 -6.26
N ARG A 138 -3.08 -3.15 -6.97
CA ARG A 138 -2.96 -2.53 -8.29
C ARG A 138 -3.37 -1.07 -8.18
N ALA A 139 -2.58 -0.17 -8.79
CA ALA A 139 -2.89 1.25 -8.84
C ALA A 139 -2.35 1.86 -10.12
N PHE A 140 -3.01 2.90 -10.64
CA PHE A 140 -2.45 3.68 -11.74
C PHE A 140 -1.61 4.84 -11.21
N PHE A 141 -0.60 5.23 -11.99
CA PHE A 141 0.21 6.39 -11.67
C PHE A 141 0.44 7.29 -12.90
N ILE A 142 0.65 8.57 -12.61
CA ILE A 142 1.13 9.57 -13.58
C ILE A 142 2.21 10.37 -12.87
N GLU A 143 3.35 10.49 -13.50
CA GLU A 143 4.43 11.37 -13.07
C GLU A 143 4.45 12.62 -13.94
N VAL A 144 4.28 13.77 -13.31
CA VAL A 144 4.34 15.07 -13.96
C VAL A 144 5.60 15.77 -13.50
N VAL A 145 6.42 16.20 -14.43
CA VAL A 145 7.64 16.98 -14.15
C VAL A 145 7.52 18.38 -14.71
N SER A 146 8.09 19.34 -13.99
CA SER A 146 8.32 20.69 -14.50
C SER A 146 9.77 20.76 -14.94
N THR A 147 9.98 20.76 -16.24
CA THR A 147 11.34 20.88 -16.81
C THR A 147 11.81 22.33 -16.70
N GLY A 148 12.83 22.56 -15.87
CA GLY A 148 13.49 23.86 -15.77
C GLY A 148 13.58 24.41 -14.36
N ALA A 149 14.46 23.83 -13.54
CA ALA A 149 14.81 24.38 -12.23
C ALA A 149 15.30 25.84 -12.27
N ASN A 150 15.68 26.34 -13.47
CA ASN A 150 16.23 27.67 -13.71
C ASN A 150 15.39 28.52 -14.69
N THR A 151 14.19 28.05 -15.05
CA THR A 151 13.28 28.83 -15.91
C THR A 151 12.28 29.61 -15.06
N PRO A 152 11.93 30.86 -15.42
CA PRO A 152 10.92 31.63 -14.72
C PRO A 152 9.60 30.83 -14.61
N PRO A 153 8.84 30.96 -13.51
CA PRO A 153 7.53 30.35 -13.39
C PRO A 153 6.67 30.63 -14.63
N GLY A 154 6.13 29.57 -15.23
CA GLY A 154 5.28 29.69 -16.44
C GLY A 154 5.98 29.60 -17.79
N SER A 155 7.32 29.46 -17.84
CA SER A 155 8.06 29.37 -19.11
C SER A 155 8.09 27.97 -19.72
N ASN A 156 7.89 26.91 -18.92
CA ASN A 156 7.76 25.53 -19.41
C ASN A 156 6.51 24.89 -18.85
N PRO A 157 5.59 24.40 -19.69
CA PRO A 157 4.43 23.67 -19.21
C PRO A 157 4.87 22.36 -18.54
N PRO A 158 4.17 21.91 -17.49
CA PRO A 158 4.37 20.57 -16.93
C PRO A 158 4.18 19.51 -18.01
N THR A 159 5.06 18.51 -18.03
CA THR A 159 4.99 17.38 -18.96
C THR A 159 4.79 16.08 -18.22
N ILE A 160 4.10 15.14 -18.85
CA ILE A 160 4.01 13.78 -18.34
C ILE A 160 5.36 13.12 -18.61
N HIS A 161 6.02 12.70 -17.53
CA HIS A 161 7.31 12.00 -17.59
C HIS A 161 7.11 10.49 -17.72
N ALA A 162 6.21 9.94 -16.93
CA ALA A 162 5.85 8.54 -16.97
C ALA A 162 4.38 8.36 -16.60
N MET A 163 3.79 7.28 -17.09
CA MET A 163 2.48 6.82 -16.67
C MET A 163 2.43 5.30 -16.80
N GLY A 164 1.53 4.69 -16.05
CA GLY A 164 1.37 3.25 -16.04
C GLY A 164 0.64 2.75 -14.80
N ARG A 165 0.99 1.55 -14.38
CA ARG A 165 0.41 0.93 -13.20
C ARG A 165 1.45 0.30 -12.30
N TYR A 166 1.12 0.22 -11.04
CA TYR A 166 1.82 -0.60 -10.04
C TYR A 166 1.11 -1.94 -9.89
N GLU A 167 1.89 -3.00 -9.77
CA GLU A 167 1.49 -4.34 -9.34
C GLU A 167 2.34 -4.67 -8.12
N ASP A 168 1.76 -4.52 -6.93
CA ASP A 168 2.49 -4.56 -5.67
C ASP A 168 2.08 -5.78 -4.84
N GLU A 169 3.05 -6.33 -4.12
CA GLU A 169 2.85 -7.23 -3.01
C GLU A 169 3.33 -6.56 -1.73
N LEU A 170 2.48 -6.55 -0.71
CA LEU A 170 2.80 -6.02 0.60
C LEU A 170 2.68 -7.10 1.66
N VAL A 171 3.46 -6.93 2.72
CA VAL A 171 3.40 -7.77 3.92
C VAL A 171 3.37 -6.90 5.16
N ARG A 172 2.65 -7.37 6.18
CA ARG A 172 2.68 -6.75 7.50
C ARG A 172 3.86 -7.30 8.28
N ARG A 173 4.76 -6.44 8.72
CA ARG A 173 5.87 -6.77 9.62
C ARG A 173 5.92 -5.75 10.75
N ASP A 174 5.98 -6.23 11.99
CA ASP A 174 6.02 -5.37 13.19
C ASP A 174 4.88 -4.34 13.22
N GLY A 175 3.66 -4.78 12.88
CA GLY A 175 2.46 -3.95 12.83
C GLY A 175 2.41 -2.92 11.71
N ARG A 176 3.30 -2.98 10.71
CA ARG A 176 3.34 -2.03 9.58
C ARG A 176 3.28 -2.76 8.25
N TRP A 177 2.53 -2.20 7.31
CA TRP A 177 2.54 -2.65 5.93
C TRP A 177 3.78 -2.15 5.19
N LEU A 178 4.47 -3.06 4.49
CA LEU A 178 5.68 -2.78 3.72
C LEU A 178 5.59 -3.46 2.36
N PHE A 179 6.14 -2.84 1.32
CA PHE A 179 6.33 -3.50 0.03
C PHE A 179 7.32 -4.66 0.17
N SER A 180 6.90 -5.86 -0.14
CA SER A 180 7.78 -7.02 -0.37
C SER A 180 8.19 -7.11 -1.84
N LYS A 181 7.30 -6.64 -2.74
CA LYS A 181 7.59 -6.52 -4.17
C LYS A 181 6.84 -5.34 -4.77
N ARG A 182 7.51 -4.61 -5.65
CA ARG A 182 6.88 -3.60 -6.51
C ARG A 182 7.27 -3.84 -7.95
N VAL A 183 6.26 -3.98 -8.79
CA VAL A 183 6.42 -4.01 -10.25
C VAL A 183 5.80 -2.74 -10.81
N VAL A 184 6.60 -1.95 -11.50
CA VAL A 184 6.13 -0.80 -12.26
C VAL A 184 5.95 -1.24 -13.70
N VAL A 185 4.72 -1.24 -14.20
CA VAL A 185 4.42 -1.47 -15.60
C VAL A 185 4.19 -0.11 -16.25
N THR A 186 5.10 0.29 -17.14
CA THR A 186 5.02 1.60 -17.78
C THR A 186 4.35 1.53 -19.15
N ASP A 187 3.39 2.42 -19.38
CA ASP A 187 2.68 2.56 -20.66
C ASP A 187 3.42 3.49 -21.61
N LEU A 188 4.30 4.36 -21.09
CA LEU A 188 5.16 5.22 -21.91
C LEU A 188 6.46 4.49 -22.19
N ASN A 189 6.64 4.15 -23.46
CA ASN A 189 7.94 3.74 -23.95
C ASN A 189 8.87 4.97 -23.95
N THR A 190 10.06 4.87 -23.37
CA THR A 190 11.08 5.93 -23.38
C THR A 190 11.50 6.37 -24.79
N LYS A 191 10.96 5.75 -25.82
CA LYS A 191 11.04 6.13 -27.23
C LYS A 191 9.65 6.37 -27.81
N TRP A 192 8.87 7.27 -27.19
CA TRP A 192 7.69 7.77 -27.87
C TRP A 192 8.14 8.69 -29.01
N GLU A 193 8.06 8.18 -30.23
CA GLU A 193 8.14 9.00 -31.43
C GLU A 193 6.72 9.39 -31.82
N PRO A 194 6.43 10.70 -32.01
CA PRO A 194 5.13 11.11 -32.53
C PRO A 194 4.87 10.38 -33.85
N ARG A 195 3.71 9.77 -33.98
CA ARG A 195 3.28 9.25 -35.28
C ARG A 195 3.11 10.45 -36.20
N SER A 196 3.91 10.49 -37.24
CA SER A 196 3.79 11.44 -38.35
C SER A 196 2.44 11.30 -39.07
#